data_429439933ddefd79eed64184a3f3f796
#
_entry.id   429439933ddefd79eed64184a3f3f796
#
_cell.length_a   1.000
_cell.length_b   1.000
_cell.length_c   1.000
_cell.angle_alpha   90.00
_cell.angle_beta   90.00
_cell.angle_gamma   90.00
#
_symmetry.space_group_name_H-M   'P 1'
#
loop_
_entity.id
_entity.type
_entity.pdbx_description
1 polymer ?
#
loop_
_entity_poly.entity_id
_entity_poly.type
_entity_poly.pdbx_seq_one_letter_code
_entity_poly.pdbx_strand_id
1 'polypeptide(L)'
;MKSIILASILAMMLLTTNFVFAQNLPPDTSIDVKVLPAYSYKADDGTTVVLGEVENDMASPVNSVSIGVSFEDDNNNVIEYKTGTTLLQVIPAGGKGQFMISSSKADSSITQISVKLAGFRSSSDKPQVLGISNGTVKVSDSLLFSVNIKNNGAATSANTKLYFISYDAFQRVVGIGTSEPVSIDSGKQAQISIFTTLNPKAKSYAVVAESDSYQSKITEITNIQITLPVMVSNTSATDVQGNSYSSIPVGSPVKITSNIRYVIGNSTQPFVYYVEVKQFGGQVDFIGKYQGVFLDTNAQSVSVTWTPQTSGSYYIETYVWNPDNIPLSSSGTRINLALVQ
;
A
#
# COMPACT_ATOMS: atom_id res chain seq x y z
N MET A 1 -78.93 13.57 27.92
CA MET A 1 -78.31 13.43 26.59
C MET A 1 -77.40 14.61 26.17
N LYS A 2 -76.98 15.54 27.05
CA LYS A 2 -76.14 16.66 26.71
C LYS A 2 -74.68 16.53 27.20
N SER A 3 -74.36 15.50 28.03
CA SER A 3 -73.03 15.34 28.61
C SER A 3 -72.06 14.35 27.83
N ILE A 4 -72.63 13.59 26.88
CA ILE A 4 -71.85 12.61 26.11
C ILE A 4 -71.22 13.22 24.85
N ILE A 5 -71.74 14.30 24.34
CA ILE A 5 -71.23 14.96 23.13
C ILE A 5 -70.02 15.85 23.42
N LEU A 6 -69.86 16.33 24.65
CA LEU A 6 -68.72 17.17 25.03
C LEU A 6 -67.40 16.34 25.26
N ALA A 7 -67.55 15.07 25.65
CA ALA A 7 -66.38 14.18 25.86
C ALA A 7 -65.76 13.67 24.54
N SER A 8 -66.56 13.58 23.47
CA SER A 8 -66.11 13.14 22.16
C SER A 8 -65.34 14.21 21.37
N ILE A 9 -65.53 15.48 21.67
CA ILE A 9 -64.86 16.59 21.00
C ILE A 9 -63.51 16.84 21.66
N LEU A 10 -63.35 16.57 22.97
CA LEU A 10 -62.08 16.73 23.68
C LEU A 10 -61.08 15.60 23.40
N ALA A 11 -61.55 14.40 23.03
CA ALA A 11 -60.71 13.29 22.65
C ALA A 11 -60.16 13.38 21.22
N MET A 12 -60.71 14.22 20.38
CA MET A 12 -60.28 14.40 18.98
C MET A 12 -59.24 15.49 18.78
N MET A 13 -58.96 16.28 19.82
CA MET A 13 -57.91 17.35 19.78
C MET A 13 -56.55 16.93 20.31
N LEU A 14 -56.37 15.69 20.76
CA LEU A 14 -55.09 15.21 21.32
C LEU A 14 -54.33 14.27 20.38
N LEU A 15 -54.72 14.14 19.11
CA LEU A 15 -54.03 13.35 18.08
C LEU A 15 -53.43 14.24 16.97
N THR A 16 -52.97 15.43 17.30
CA THR A 16 -51.96 16.08 16.43
C THR A 16 -50.62 15.46 16.75
N THR A 17 -50.35 14.32 16.15
CA THR A 17 -48.98 13.80 16.02
C THR A 17 -48.17 14.87 15.30
N ASN A 18 -47.27 15.49 16.05
CA ASN A 18 -46.17 16.24 15.44
C ASN A 18 -45.39 15.28 14.56
N PHE A 19 -45.67 15.25 13.28
CA PHE A 19 -44.73 14.76 12.29
C PHE A 19 -43.55 15.73 12.32
N VAL A 20 -42.55 15.41 13.13
CA VAL A 20 -41.19 15.93 12.94
C VAL A 20 -40.73 15.34 11.62
N PHE A 21 -40.92 16.13 10.55
CA PHE A 21 -40.16 15.89 9.35
C PHE A 21 -38.68 15.98 9.78
N ALA A 22 -38.01 14.83 9.89
CA ALA A 22 -36.59 14.82 9.87
C ALA A 22 -36.20 15.52 8.56
N GLN A 23 -35.84 16.78 8.66
CA GLN A 23 -35.17 17.45 7.57
C GLN A 23 -33.93 16.62 7.34
N ASN A 24 -33.88 15.94 6.21
CA ASN A 24 -32.62 15.49 5.66
C ASN A 24 -31.79 16.76 5.49
N LEU A 25 -30.99 17.06 6.50
CA LEU A 25 -29.90 18.00 6.34
C LEU A 25 -29.11 17.47 5.12
N PRO A 26 -28.87 18.32 4.11
CA PRO A 26 -27.98 17.92 3.04
C PRO A 26 -26.70 17.39 3.69
N PRO A 27 -26.07 16.34 3.14
CA PRO A 27 -24.80 15.86 3.67
C PRO A 27 -23.92 17.09 3.85
N ASP A 28 -23.31 17.19 5.02
CA ASP A 28 -22.45 18.30 5.40
C ASP A 28 -21.33 18.41 4.33
N THR A 29 -21.60 19.17 3.29
CA THR A 29 -20.61 19.57 2.30
C THR A 29 -19.76 20.63 2.97
N SER A 30 -18.97 20.19 3.96
CA SER A 30 -17.92 21.04 4.49
C SER A 30 -16.94 21.28 3.36
N ILE A 31 -17.06 22.44 2.73
CA ILE A 31 -16.14 22.95 1.72
C ILE A 31 -14.87 23.31 2.49
N ASP A 32 -13.92 22.41 2.55
CA ASP A 32 -12.72 22.57 3.36
C ASP A 32 -11.54 21.79 2.78
N VAL A 33 -10.35 22.00 3.33
CA VAL A 33 -9.17 21.18 3.11
C VAL A 33 -9.10 20.13 4.22
N LYS A 34 -9.18 18.87 3.84
CA LYS A 34 -9.22 17.74 4.77
C LYS A 34 -7.88 17.01 4.82
N VAL A 35 -7.42 16.67 6.02
CA VAL A 35 -6.30 15.74 6.19
C VAL A 35 -6.87 14.33 6.15
N LEU A 36 -6.37 13.53 5.20
CA LEU A 36 -6.73 12.13 5.08
C LEU A 36 -5.92 11.26 6.08
N PRO A 37 -6.34 10.02 6.35
CA PRO A 37 -5.62 9.14 7.29
C PRO A 37 -4.14 9.01 6.92
N ALA A 38 -3.27 9.37 7.86
CA ALA A 38 -1.82 9.31 7.70
C ALA A 38 -1.25 7.93 8.08
N TYR A 39 -0.04 7.66 7.61
CA TYR A 39 0.75 6.48 7.93
C TYR A 39 2.07 6.91 8.56
N SER A 40 2.52 6.20 9.59
CA SER A 40 3.82 6.46 10.20
C SER A 40 4.67 5.20 10.30
N TYR A 41 5.99 5.37 10.26
CA TYR A 41 6.96 4.30 10.45
C TYR A 41 8.25 4.84 11.09
N LYS A 42 9.07 3.94 11.63
CA LYS A 42 10.44 4.26 12.05
C LYS A 42 11.37 4.10 10.87
N ALA A 43 12.12 5.15 10.54
CA ALA A 43 13.20 5.09 9.57
C ALA A 43 14.44 4.39 10.14
N ASP A 44 15.41 4.06 9.29
CA ASP A 44 16.64 3.35 9.67
C ASP A 44 17.49 4.13 10.69
N ASP A 45 17.41 5.46 10.68
CA ASP A 45 18.04 6.35 11.65
C ASP A 45 17.27 6.47 12.98
N GLY A 46 16.15 5.75 13.10
CA GLY A 46 15.28 5.76 14.29
C GLY A 46 14.31 6.95 14.39
N THR A 47 14.30 7.87 13.42
CA THR A 47 13.30 8.94 13.36
C THR A 47 11.93 8.38 13.05
N THR A 48 10.87 9.04 13.49
CA THR A 48 9.50 8.71 13.11
C THR A 48 9.09 9.55 11.90
N VAL A 49 8.83 8.89 10.79
CA VAL A 49 8.36 9.53 9.55
C VAL A 49 6.85 9.40 9.46
N VAL A 50 6.18 10.51 9.15
CA VAL A 50 4.73 10.57 8.92
C VAL A 50 4.50 10.94 7.47
N LEU A 51 3.78 10.08 6.77
CA LEU A 51 3.33 10.28 5.39
C LEU A 51 1.82 10.47 5.39
N GLY A 52 1.35 11.38 4.56
CA GLY A 52 -0.09 11.60 4.43
C GLY A 52 -0.44 12.43 3.21
N GLU A 53 -1.72 12.69 3.12
CA GLU A 53 -2.32 13.41 2.02
C GLU A 53 -3.40 14.35 2.55
N VAL A 54 -3.56 15.49 1.93
CA VAL A 54 -4.69 16.38 2.12
C VAL A 54 -5.53 16.41 0.86
N GLU A 55 -6.82 16.57 1.01
CA GLU A 55 -7.78 16.75 -0.08
C GLU A 55 -8.35 18.15 -0.02
N ASN A 56 -8.35 18.85 -1.15
CA ASN A 56 -8.94 20.16 -1.30
C ASN A 56 -10.37 20.04 -1.84
N ASP A 57 -11.36 19.99 -0.95
CA ASP A 57 -12.78 19.93 -1.32
C ASP A 57 -13.37 21.32 -1.69
N MET A 58 -12.53 22.37 -1.68
CA MET A 58 -12.99 23.71 -2.08
C MET A 58 -13.15 23.81 -3.60
N ALA A 59 -14.00 24.74 -4.04
CA ALA A 59 -14.18 25.07 -5.46
C ALA A 59 -13.02 25.88 -6.07
N SER A 60 -12.02 26.26 -5.26
CA SER A 60 -10.85 27.04 -5.67
C SER A 60 -9.55 26.36 -5.25
N PRO A 61 -8.44 26.58 -5.96
CA PRO A 61 -7.13 26.08 -5.57
C PRO A 61 -6.66 26.68 -4.26
N VAL A 62 -5.83 25.92 -3.55
CA VAL A 62 -5.17 26.34 -2.31
C VAL A 62 -3.66 26.18 -2.41
N ASN A 63 -2.92 27.03 -1.68
CA ASN A 63 -1.48 26.91 -1.52
C ASN A 63 -1.07 27.06 -0.05
N SER A 64 0.23 26.94 0.21
CA SER A 64 0.80 27.07 1.56
C SER A 64 0.06 26.20 2.58
N VAL A 65 -0.40 25.03 2.15
CA VAL A 65 -1.09 24.09 3.03
C VAL A 65 -0.10 23.57 4.06
N SER A 66 -0.35 23.90 5.32
CA SER A 66 0.50 23.56 6.45
C SER A 66 -0.14 22.49 7.30
N ILE A 67 0.65 21.49 7.67
CA ILE A 67 0.25 20.32 8.45
C ILE A 67 1.00 20.34 9.78
N GLY A 68 0.27 20.18 10.88
CA GLY A 68 0.83 19.96 12.20
C GLY A 68 0.81 18.47 12.55
N VAL A 69 1.94 17.96 13.02
CA VAL A 69 2.10 16.59 13.50
C VAL A 69 2.53 16.62 14.96
N SER A 70 1.75 16.01 15.84
CA SER A 70 2.16 15.67 17.21
C SER A 70 2.71 14.24 17.20
N PHE A 71 3.91 14.07 17.68
CA PHE A 71 4.54 12.79 17.99
C PHE A 71 4.31 12.49 19.46
N GLU A 72 3.68 11.36 19.78
CA GLU A 72 3.13 11.09 21.10
C GLU A 72 3.63 9.76 21.66
N ASP A 73 3.65 9.63 22.98
CA ASP A 73 3.91 8.37 23.69
C ASP A 73 2.63 7.53 23.84
N ASP A 74 2.74 6.37 24.48
CA ASP A 74 1.62 5.44 24.74
C ASP A 74 0.51 6.04 25.61
N ASN A 75 0.79 7.14 26.33
CA ASN A 75 -0.17 7.85 27.18
C ASN A 75 -0.76 9.08 26.50
N ASN A 76 -0.53 9.28 25.19
CA ASN A 76 -0.89 10.46 24.41
C ASN A 76 -0.23 11.76 24.88
N ASN A 77 0.90 11.67 25.57
CA ASN A 77 1.69 12.87 25.89
C ASN A 77 2.48 13.27 24.63
N VAL A 78 2.42 14.55 24.29
CA VAL A 78 3.17 15.09 23.15
C VAL A 78 4.65 15.18 23.50
N ILE A 79 5.47 14.40 22.78
CA ILE A 79 6.94 14.41 22.88
C ILE A 79 7.51 15.52 22.00
N GLU A 80 6.98 15.65 20.79
CA GLU A 80 7.40 16.65 19.82
C GLU A 80 6.19 17.11 18.99
N TYR A 81 6.11 18.41 18.70
CA TYR A 81 5.18 18.97 17.71
C TYR A 81 5.96 19.60 16.57
N LYS A 82 5.58 19.28 15.36
CA LYS A 82 6.23 19.77 14.15
C LYS A 82 5.24 20.21 13.10
N THR A 83 5.60 21.24 12.34
CA THR A 83 4.82 21.66 11.17
C THR A 83 5.62 21.43 9.90
N GLY A 84 4.92 21.09 8.83
CA GLY A 84 5.46 20.98 7.49
C GLY A 84 4.43 21.43 6.45
N THR A 85 4.80 21.41 5.18
CA THR A 85 3.89 21.76 4.09
C THR A 85 3.71 20.58 3.16
N THR A 86 2.67 20.64 2.33
CA THR A 86 2.49 19.70 1.23
C THR A 86 3.64 19.82 0.22
N LEU A 87 3.92 18.73 -0.50
CA LEU A 87 4.94 18.68 -1.56
C LEU A 87 4.55 19.52 -2.75
N LEU A 88 3.26 19.49 -3.13
CA LEU A 88 2.72 20.41 -4.13
C LEU A 88 2.55 21.79 -3.52
N GLN A 89 3.02 22.80 -4.23
CA GLN A 89 2.84 24.21 -3.87
C GLN A 89 1.38 24.65 -4.01
N VAL A 90 0.71 24.17 -5.07
CA VAL A 90 -0.70 24.47 -5.35
C VAL A 90 -1.47 23.17 -5.44
N ILE A 91 -2.52 23.03 -4.63
CA ILE A 91 -3.47 21.92 -4.71
C ILE A 91 -4.72 22.43 -5.44
N PRO A 92 -5.03 21.93 -6.65
CA PRO A 92 -6.19 22.37 -7.40
C PRO A 92 -7.49 22.04 -6.66
N ALA A 93 -8.59 22.66 -7.10
CA ALA A 93 -9.93 22.32 -6.64
C ALA A 93 -10.21 20.82 -6.85
N GLY A 94 -10.71 20.12 -5.85
CA GLY A 94 -10.93 18.67 -5.86
C GLY A 94 -9.65 17.84 -5.96
N GLY A 95 -8.48 18.46 -5.82
CA GLY A 95 -7.19 17.80 -5.91
C GLY A 95 -6.62 17.37 -4.56
N LYS A 96 -5.51 16.65 -4.60
CA LYS A 96 -4.81 16.13 -3.43
C LYS A 96 -3.36 16.60 -3.39
N GLY A 97 -2.84 16.80 -2.16
CA GLY A 97 -1.46 17.18 -1.93
C GLY A 97 -0.82 16.30 -0.85
N GLN A 98 0.29 15.64 -1.18
CA GLN A 98 1.00 14.75 -0.27
C GLN A 98 1.93 15.54 0.64
N PHE A 99 2.21 14.98 1.83
CA PHE A 99 3.20 15.52 2.75
C PHE A 99 4.05 14.41 3.38
N MET A 100 5.25 14.80 3.80
CA MET A 100 6.17 13.96 4.57
C MET A 100 6.78 14.82 5.68
N ILE A 101 6.60 14.40 6.93
CA ILE A 101 7.10 15.11 8.10
C ILE A 101 7.77 14.08 9.02
N SER A 102 9.03 14.33 9.40
CA SER A 102 9.79 13.44 10.27
C SER A 102 10.06 14.10 11.62
N SER A 103 10.13 13.31 12.69
CA SER A 103 10.63 13.78 14.00
C SER A 103 12.04 14.34 13.85
N SER A 104 12.43 15.25 14.75
CA SER A 104 13.74 15.93 14.67
C SER A 104 14.91 15.01 15.00
N LYS A 105 14.65 13.96 15.75
CA LYS A 105 15.66 12.95 16.16
C LYS A 105 15.01 11.60 16.39
N ALA A 106 15.83 10.58 16.48
CA ALA A 106 15.43 9.25 16.91
C ALA A 106 14.89 9.28 18.35
N ASP A 107 13.70 8.74 18.55
CA ASP A 107 13.10 8.59 19.87
C ASP A 107 12.18 7.37 19.88
N SER A 108 12.56 6.35 20.66
CA SER A 108 11.78 5.10 20.76
C SER A 108 10.48 5.25 21.54
N SER A 109 10.33 6.31 22.33
CA SER A 109 9.11 6.59 23.11
C SER A 109 7.97 7.13 22.23
N ILE A 110 8.25 7.61 21.01
CA ILE A 110 7.23 7.98 20.05
C ILE A 110 6.56 6.70 19.51
N THR A 111 5.32 6.45 19.92
CA THR A 111 4.54 5.26 19.53
C THR A 111 3.28 5.62 18.76
N GLN A 112 2.81 6.86 18.90
CA GLN A 112 1.60 7.37 18.26
C GLN A 112 1.84 8.70 17.56
N ILE A 113 0.95 9.04 16.64
CA ILE A 113 0.94 10.33 15.95
C ILE A 113 -0.47 10.91 15.93
N SER A 114 -0.57 12.24 16.00
CA SER A 114 -1.77 13.00 15.70
C SER A 114 -1.46 14.01 14.61
N VAL A 115 -2.30 14.06 13.57
CA VAL A 115 -2.09 14.93 12.39
C VAL A 115 -3.26 15.87 12.25
N LYS A 116 -2.99 17.16 12.05
CA LYS A 116 -4.00 18.21 11.90
C LYS A 116 -3.61 19.18 10.80
N LEU A 117 -4.62 19.72 10.12
CA LEU A 117 -4.43 20.90 9.28
C LEU A 117 -4.06 22.09 10.17
N ALA A 118 -2.95 22.73 9.87
CA ALA A 118 -2.51 23.94 10.59
C ALA A 118 -2.94 25.23 9.86
N GLY A 119 -3.14 25.17 8.53
CA GLY A 119 -3.65 26.29 7.74
C GLY A 119 -3.38 26.15 6.25
N PHE A 120 -4.00 27.02 5.48
CA PHE A 120 -3.81 27.13 4.04
C PHE A 120 -4.19 28.55 3.56
N ARG A 121 -3.93 28.84 2.30
CA ARG A 121 -4.31 30.09 1.65
C ARG A 121 -5.01 29.79 0.33
N SER A 122 -5.96 30.62 -0.07
CA SER A 122 -6.51 30.61 -1.43
C SER A 122 -5.41 30.94 -2.43
N SER A 123 -5.47 30.31 -3.59
CA SER A 123 -4.48 30.48 -4.68
C SER A 123 -5.17 30.70 -6.03
N SER A 124 -4.41 31.18 -7.00
CA SER A 124 -4.76 31.04 -8.41
C SER A 124 -4.38 29.66 -8.91
N ASP A 125 -5.06 29.19 -9.95
CA ASP A 125 -4.73 27.93 -10.61
C ASP A 125 -3.30 27.91 -11.16
N LYS A 126 -2.64 26.78 -11.01
CA LYS A 126 -1.43 26.47 -11.75
C LYS A 126 -1.83 25.60 -12.95
N PRO A 127 -1.55 26.05 -14.21
CA PRO A 127 -2.03 25.33 -15.39
C PRO A 127 -1.58 23.87 -15.43
N GLN A 128 -2.52 22.94 -15.61
CA GLN A 128 -2.27 21.49 -15.68
C GLN A 128 -1.90 21.06 -17.11
N VAL A 129 -0.77 21.52 -17.60
CA VAL A 129 -0.27 21.28 -18.97
C VAL A 129 0.90 20.29 -19.05
N LEU A 130 1.36 19.77 -17.91
CA LEU A 130 2.35 18.70 -17.90
C LEU A 130 1.66 17.37 -18.12
N GLY A 131 1.94 16.71 -19.25
CA GLY A 131 1.38 15.41 -19.60
C GLY A 131 2.30 14.28 -19.12
N ILE A 132 1.78 13.35 -18.34
CA ILE A 132 2.49 12.16 -17.89
C ILE A 132 2.03 10.96 -18.74
N SER A 133 2.98 10.15 -19.20
CA SER A 133 2.72 8.97 -20.00
C SER A 133 3.78 7.87 -19.75
N ASN A 134 3.47 6.64 -20.22
CA ASN A 134 4.35 5.48 -20.14
C ASN A 134 4.91 5.21 -18.72
N GLY A 135 4.05 5.43 -17.72
CA GLY A 135 4.40 5.15 -16.33
C GLY A 135 4.59 3.65 -16.10
N THR A 136 5.74 3.28 -15.53
CA THR A 136 6.05 1.92 -15.09
C THR A 136 6.57 1.92 -13.67
N VAL A 137 6.21 0.89 -12.91
CA VAL A 137 6.80 0.57 -11.61
C VAL A 137 7.40 -0.81 -11.68
N LYS A 138 8.71 -0.92 -11.46
CA LYS A 138 9.37 -2.21 -11.24
C LYS A 138 9.54 -2.41 -9.75
N VAL A 139 8.95 -3.50 -9.26
CA VAL A 139 8.99 -3.90 -7.85
C VAL A 139 9.96 -5.06 -7.71
N SER A 140 10.99 -4.89 -6.88
CA SER A 140 11.93 -5.95 -6.48
C SER A 140 12.19 -5.81 -4.96
N ASP A 141 13.42 -5.77 -4.53
CA ASP A 141 13.85 -5.32 -3.19
C ASP A 141 13.71 -3.81 -2.99
N SER A 142 13.52 -3.09 -4.08
CA SER A 142 13.31 -1.65 -4.15
C SER A 142 12.24 -1.32 -5.21
N LEU A 143 11.87 -0.06 -5.32
CA LEU A 143 10.98 0.45 -6.36
C LEU A 143 11.78 1.27 -7.37
N LEU A 144 11.66 0.91 -8.66
CA LEU A 144 12.09 1.75 -9.75
C LEU A 144 10.85 2.31 -10.46
N PHE A 145 10.63 3.61 -10.32
CA PHE A 145 9.63 4.34 -11.09
C PHE A 145 10.24 4.91 -12.37
N SER A 146 9.50 4.86 -13.47
CA SER A 146 9.88 5.46 -14.74
C SER A 146 8.64 6.05 -15.42
N VAL A 147 8.72 7.29 -15.87
CA VAL A 147 7.65 7.97 -16.62
C VAL A 147 8.23 8.87 -17.69
N ASN A 148 7.45 9.13 -18.73
CA ASN A 148 7.69 10.22 -19.66
C ASN A 148 6.82 11.41 -19.26
N ILE A 149 7.43 12.59 -19.15
CA ILE A 149 6.74 13.85 -18.91
C ILE A 149 6.92 14.77 -20.12
N LYS A 150 5.82 15.32 -20.62
CA LYS A 150 5.79 16.26 -21.74
C LYS A 150 5.27 17.61 -21.27
N ASN A 151 5.99 18.67 -21.61
CA ASN A 151 5.53 20.03 -21.40
C ASN A 151 4.66 20.48 -22.59
N ASN A 152 3.35 20.54 -22.39
CA ASN A 152 2.39 21.05 -23.39
C ASN A 152 2.09 22.56 -23.16
N GLY A 153 2.78 23.23 -22.23
CA GLY A 153 2.67 24.66 -21.97
C GLY A 153 3.43 25.47 -22.99
N ALA A 154 3.16 26.78 -23.04
CA ALA A 154 3.75 27.72 -24.00
C ALA A 154 5.19 28.12 -23.63
N ALA A 155 5.62 27.97 -22.39
CA ALA A 155 6.95 28.32 -21.91
C ALA A 155 7.69 27.09 -21.35
N THR A 156 9.00 27.21 -21.13
CA THR A 156 9.81 26.20 -20.45
C THR A 156 9.27 25.93 -19.06
N SER A 157 9.09 24.66 -18.72
CA SER A 157 8.73 24.18 -17.38
C SER A 157 10.01 24.07 -16.56
N ALA A 158 10.37 25.14 -15.87
CA ALA A 158 11.56 25.20 -15.04
C ALA A 158 11.34 24.50 -13.70
N ASN A 159 12.39 23.90 -13.14
CA ASN A 159 12.38 23.23 -11.83
C ASN A 159 11.28 22.17 -11.68
N THR A 160 10.98 21.44 -12.76
CA THR A 160 9.96 20.39 -12.76
C THR A 160 10.41 19.23 -11.87
N LYS A 161 9.67 18.94 -10.80
CA LYS A 161 9.84 17.79 -9.93
C LYS A 161 8.69 16.83 -10.12
N LEU A 162 8.98 15.53 -10.02
CA LEU A 162 7.99 14.47 -9.98
C LEU A 162 7.95 13.88 -8.57
N TYR A 163 6.74 13.69 -8.10
CA TYR A 163 6.45 13.01 -6.84
C TYR A 163 5.79 11.69 -7.16
N PHE A 164 6.44 10.59 -6.80
CA PHE A 164 5.93 9.23 -6.95
C PHE A 164 5.35 8.79 -5.62
N ILE A 165 4.14 8.28 -5.64
CA ILE A 165 3.34 8.04 -4.46
C ILE A 165 2.97 6.56 -4.45
N SER A 166 3.19 5.90 -3.32
CA SER A 166 2.75 4.53 -3.07
C SER A 166 1.59 4.54 -2.07
N TYR A 167 0.51 3.85 -2.38
CA TYR A 167 -0.67 3.72 -1.53
C TYR A 167 -0.85 2.28 -1.04
N ASP A 168 -1.34 2.11 0.18
CA ASP A 168 -1.75 0.81 0.71
C ASP A 168 -3.17 0.43 0.26
N ALA A 169 -3.66 -0.73 0.75
CA ALA A 169 -5.01 -1.21 0.45
C ALA A 169 -6.14 -0.30 1.00
N PHE A 170 -5.82 0.60 1.93
CA PHE A 170 -6.74 1.57 2.51
C PHE A 170 -6.59 2.97 1.90
N GLN A 171 -5.86 3.08 0.79
CA GLN A 171 -5.56 4.33 0.09
C GLN A 171 -4.79 5.36 0.94
N ARG A 172 -4.02 4.90 1.95
CA ARG A 172 -3.11 5.76 2.69
C ARG A 172 -1.77 5.83 1.97
N VAL A 173 -1.14 7.01 2.00
CA VAL A 173 0.22 7.19 1.47
C VAL A 173 1.21 6.44 2.36
N VAL A 174 1.90 5.44 1.80
CA VAL A 174 2.88 4.60 2.51
C VAL A 174 4.29 4.72 1.95
N GLY A 175 4.47 5.49 0.89
CA GLY A 175 5.77 5.81 0.31
C GLY A 175 5.69 7.03 -0.60
N ILE A 176 6.74 7.85 -0.58
CA ILE A 176 6.92 9.00 -1.46
C ILE A 176 8.35 8.99 -1.98
N GLY A 177 8.49 9.09 -3.30
CA GLY A 177 9.75 9.31 -3.97
C GLY A 177 9.73 10.64 -4.72
N THR A 178 10.84 11.36 -4.75
CA THR A 178 10.96 12.66 -5.41
C THR A 178 12.11 12.63 -6.41
N SER A 179 11.87 13.13 -7.62
CA SER A 179 12.94 13.30 -8.60
C SER A 179 13.78 14.55 -8.31
N GLU A 180 15.00 14.57 -8.83
CA GLU A 180 15.72 15.82 -9.03
C GLU A 180 14.93 16.75 -9.96
N PRO A 181 15.05 18.08 -9.80
CA PRO A 181 14.38 19.02 -10.67
C PRO A 181 14.96 19.02 -12.08
N VAL A 182 14.10 19.05 -13.08
CA VAL A 182 14.51 19.14 -14.48
C VAL A 182 13.79 20.31 -15.19
N SER A 183 14.42 20.89 -16.19
CA SER A 183 13.78 21.88 -17.07
C SER A 183 13.36 21.21 -18.36
N ILE A 184 12.10 21.45 -18.77
CA ILE A 184 11.51 20.84 -19.98
C ILE A 184 10.97 21.97 -20.86
N ASP A 185 11.57 22.16 -22.02
CA ASP A 185 11.14 23.19 -22.96
C ASP A 185 9.73 22.94 -23.51
N SER A 186 9.07 23.99 -23.95
CA SER A 186 7.75 23.89 -24.57
C SER A 186 7.71 22.87 -25.69
N GLY A 187 6.72 22.00 -25.68
CA GLY A 187 6.53 20.89 -26.63
C GLY A 187 7.50 19.73 -26.50
N LYS A 188 8.52 19.80 -25.63
CA LYS A 188 9.50 18.73 -25.39
C LYS A 188 9.04 17.77 -24.32
N GLN A 189 9.69 16.61 -24.29
CA GLN A 189 9.49 15.59 -23.25
C GLN A 189 10.81 15.15 -22.64
N ALA A 190 10.75 14.68 -21.41
CA ALA A 190 11.85 14.04 -20.68
C ALA A 190 11.39 12.71 -20.12
N GLN A 191 12.28 11.73 -20.09
CA GLN A 191 12.09 10.49 -19.33
C GLN A 191 12.74 10.66 -17.96
N ILE A 192 12.01 10.38 -16.90
CA ILE A 192 12.49 10.48 -15.53
C ILE A 192 12.31 9.13 -14.85
N SER A 193 13.36 8.68 -14.18
CA SER A 193 13.35 7.45 -13.38
C SER A 193 13.95 7.73 -12.02
N ILE A 194 13.33 7.16 -10.98
CA ILE A 194 13.85 7.23 -9.62
C ILE A 194 13.82 5.87 -8.95
N PHE A 195 14.77 5.65 -8.05
CA PHE A 195 14.74 4.55 -7.10
C PHE A 195 14.25 5.06 -5.75
N THR A 196 13.45 4.24 -5.08
CA THR A 196 13.01 4.50 -3.70
C THR A 196 12.82 3.19 -2.96
N THR A 197 12.69 3.29 -1.65
CA THR A 197 12.48 2.14 -0.77
C THR A 197 11.10 1.51 -1.02
N LEU A 198 11.05 0.19 -1.07
CA LEU A 198 9.79 -0.55 -1.12
C LEU A 198 9.15 -0.53 0.28
N ASN A 199 7.92 -0.01 0.35
CA ASN A 199 7.06 -0.31 1.49
C ASN A 199 6.22 -1.56 1.13
N PRO A 200 6.32 -2.65 1.90
CA PRO A 200 5.60 -3.89 1.59
C PRO A 200 4.08 -3.78 1.63
N LYS A 201 3.54 -2.73 2.25
CA LYS A 201 2.10 -2.44 2.26
C LYS A 201 1.61 -1.79 0.97
N ALA A 202 2.51 -1.31 0.10
CA ALA A 202 2.15 -0.67 -1.16
C ALA A 202 1.35 -1.60 -2.09
N LYS A 203 0.22 -1.11 -2.62
CA LYS A 203 -0.69 -1.84 -3.51
C LYS A 203 -0.98 -1.10 -4.81
N SER A 204 -0.91 0.23 -4.79
CA SER A 204 -1.09 1.05 -5.98
C SER A 204 -0.10 2.22 -5.99
N TYR A 205 0.11 2.79 -7.16
CA TYR A 205 1.13 3.80 -7.39
C TYR A 205 0.58 4.91 -8.25
N ALA A 206 0.96 6.13 -7.93
CA ALA A 206 0.63 7.30 -8.72
C ALA A 206 1.83 8.24 -8.85
N VAL A 207 1.73 9.16 -9.76
CA VAL A 207 2.73 10.20 -9.99
C VAL A 207 2.06 11.54 -10.25
N VAL A 208 2.65 12.60 -9.76
CA VAL A 208 2.28 13.97 -10.07
C VAL A 208 3.54 14.78 -10.29
N ALA A 209 3.46 15.75 -11.19
CA ALA A 209 4.55 16.67 -11.50
C ALA A 209 4.16 18.09 -11.22
N GLU A 210 5.10 18.88 -10.71
CA GLU A 210 4.96 20.31 -10.52
C GLU A 210 6.27 21.04 -10.84
N SER A 211 6.14 22.16 -11.50
CA SER A 211 7.22 23.12 -11.80
C SER A 211 6.89 24.48 -11.21
N ASP A 212 7.74 25.48 -11.47
CA ASP A 212 7.47 26.84 -11.03
C ASP A 212 6.15 27.38 -11.61
N SER A 213 5.83 27.04 -12.87
CA SER A 213 4.70 27.61 -13.61
C SER A 213 3.58 26.62 -13.93
N TYR A 214 3.86 25.32 -13.93
CA TYR A 214 2.95 24.30 -14.45
C TYR A 214 2.86 23.11 -13.51
N GLN A 215 1.77 22.34 -13.65
CA GLN A 215 1.64 21.05 -12.97
C GLN A 215 0.96 20.02 -13.87
N SER A 216 0.98 18.76 -13.46
CA SER A 216 0.20 17.68 -14.04
C SER A 216 -1.04 17.38 -13.19
N LYS A 217 -1.95 16.59 -13.74
CA LYS A 217 -2.89 15.82 -12.93
C LYS A 217 -2.13 14.71 -12.21
N ILE A 218 -2.67 14.27 -11.06
CA ILE A 218 -2.23 13.00 -10.45
C ILE A 218 -2.61 11.88 -11.43
N THR A 219 -1.63 11.05 -11.78
CA THR A 219 -1.78 9.99 -12.76
C THR A 219 -1.44 8.65 -12.11
N GLU A 220 -2.38 7.72 -12.13
CA GLU A 220 -2.15 6.36 -11.65
C GLU A 220 -1.20 5.61 -12.60
N ILE A 221 -0.29 4.80 -12.01
CA ILE A 221 0.61 3.93 -12.76
C ILE A 221 0.08 2.51 -12.68
N THR A 222 -0.43 2.00 -13.81
CA THR A 222 -1.02 0.67 -13.91
C THR A 222 -0.06 -0.41 -14.42
N ASN A 223 1.03 -0.01 -15.08
CA ASN A 223 2.06 -0.94 -15.55
C ASN A 223 3.02 -1.28 -14.41
N ILE A 224 2.66 -2.27 -13.60
CA ILE A 224 3.44 -2.74 -12.46
C ILE A 224 4.12 -4.05 -12.84
N GLN A 225 5.46 -4.06 -12.82
CA GLN A 225 6.30 -5.21 -13.12
C GLN A 225 6.91 -5.71 -11.80
N ILE A 226 6.52 -6.90 -11.37
CA ILE A 226 7.01 -7.48 -10.13
C ILE A 226 8.06 -8.53 -10.45
N THR A 227 9.27 -8.33 -9.93
CA THR A 227 10.35 -9.33 -9.97
C THR A 227 10.57 -9.82 -8.55
N LEU A 228 10.13 -11.05 -8.29
CA LEU A 228 10.29 -11.65 -6.98
C LEU A 228 11.73 -12.18 -6.80
N PRO A 229 12.35 -11.94 -5.64
CA PRO A 229 13.77 -12.17 -5.45
C PRO A 229 14.15 -13.64 -5.24
N VAL A 230 13.18 -14.55 -5.09
CA VAL A 230 13.45 -15.96 -4.83
C VAL A 230 12.92 -16.84 -5.97
N MET A 231 13.81 -17.68 -6.50
CA MET A 231 13.44 -18.79 -7.38
C MET A 231 13.24 -20.05 -6.56
N VAL A 232 12.14 -20.76 -6.82
CA VAL A 232 11.88 -22.11 -6.31
C VAL A 232 11.99 -23.09 -7.48
N SER A 233 12.75 -24.15 -7.30
CA SER A 233 12.99 -25.16 -8.33
C SER A 233 13.10 -26.56 -7.72
N ASN A 234 13.03 -27.59 -8.59
CA ASN A 234 13.23 -28.99 -8.23
C ASN A 234 12.40 -29.44 -7.03
N THR A 235 11.14 -28.99 -6.96
CA THR A 235 10.25 -29.46 -5.90
C THR A 235 9.93 -30.93 -6.14
N SER A 236 10.12 -31.76 -5.12
CA SER A 236 9.90 -33.20 -5.17
C SER A 236 9.20 -33.70 -3.90
N ALA A 237 8.50 -34.79 -4.02
CA ALA A 237 7.89 -35.51 -2.92
C ALA A 237 8.47 -36.93 -2.87
N THR A 238 9.12 -37.30 -1.78
CA THR A 238 9.84 -38.57 -1.62
C THR A 238 9.50 -39.19 -0.26
N ASP A 239 9.94 -40.44 -0.07
CA ASP A 239 10.01 -40.98 1.29
C ASP A 239 11.11 -40.27 2.10
N VAL A 240 11.25 -40.62 3.37
CA VAL A 240 12.27 -40.01 4.26
C VAL A 240 13.69 -40.39 3.86
N GLN A 241 13.89 -41.44 3.06
CA GLN A 241 15.17 -41.87 2.52
C GLN A 241 15.51 -41.20 1.19
N GLY A 242 14.54 -40.47 0.58
CA GLY A 242 14.73 -39.78 -0.71
C GLY A 242 14.27 -40.59 -1.93
N ASN A 243 13.60 -41.71 -1.77
CA ASN A 243 13.08 -42.50 -2.88
C ASN A 243 11.73 -41.95 -3.35
N SER A 244 11.51 -41.94 -4.65
CA SER A 244 10.22 -41.53 -5.22
C SER A 244 9.14 -42.56 -4.94
N TYR A 245 7.94 -42.10 -4.63
CA TYR A 245 6.75 -42.94 -4.52
C TYR A 245 6.13 -43.23 -5.89
N SER A 246 5.73 -44.47 -6.13
CA SER A 246 4.78 -44.83 -7.21
C SER A 246 3.31 -44.63 -6.75
N SER A 247 3.03 -44.92 -5.49
CA SER A 247 1.83 -44.52 -4.75
C SER A 247 2.20 -44.34 -3.27
N ILE A 248 1.59 -43.41 -2.59
CA ILE A 248 1.88 -43.09 -1.19
C ILE A 248 0.90 -43.83 -0.30
N PRO A 249 1.38 -44.71 0.60
CA PRO A 249 0.48 -45.36 1.58
C PRO A 249 -0.06 -44.32 2.57
N VAL A 250 -1.35 -44.43 2.94
CA VAL A 250 -1.93 -43.62 4.03
C VAL A 250 -1.09 -43.81 5.31
N GLY A 251 -0.81 -42.73 6.02
CA GLY A 251 0.00 -42.73 7.24
C GLY A 251 1.52 -42.74 7.01
N SER A 252 1.98 -42.81 5.77
CA SER A 252 3.42 -42.76 5.48
C SER A 252 3.93 -41.31 5.36
N PRO A 253 5.06 -40.95 5.99
CA PRO A 253 5.62 -39.62 5.92
C PRO A 253 6.19 -39.32 4.53
N VAL A 254 5.77 -38.23 3.95
CA VAL A 254 6.22 -37.70 2.66
C VAL A 254 7.10 -36.47 2.90
N LYS A 255 8.35 -36.55 2.47
CA LYS A 255 9.27 -35.42 2.52
C LYS A 255 9.14 -34.60 1.24
N ILE A 256 8.66 -33.35 1.39
CA ILE A 256 8.51 -32.39 0.29
C ILE A 256 9.73 -31.47 0.34
N THR A 257 10.55 -31.51 -0.71
CA THR A 257 11.82 -30.78 -0.80
C THR A 257 11.80 -29.85 -2.00
N SER A 258 12.30 -28.62 -1.84
CA SER A 258 12.55 -27.67 -2.93
C SER A 258 13.96 -27.11 -2.84
N ASN A 259 14.56 -26.77 -3.98
CA ASN A 259 15.70 -25.91 -4.04
C ASN A 259 15.22 -24.46 -4.16
N ILE A 260 15.61 -23.62 -3.22
CA ILE A 260 15.30 -22.20 -3.19
C ILE A 260 16.57 -21.39 -3.36
N ARG A 261 16.52 -20.29 -4.12
CA ARG A 261 17.68 -19.45 -4.40
C ARG A 261 17.27 -17.99 -4.36
N TYR A 262 18.03 -17.18 -3.60
CA TYR A 262 17.90 -15.73 -3.63
C TYR A 262 18.69 -15.18 -4.81
N VAL A 263 18.01 -14.49 -5.75
CA VAL A 263 18.64 -14.10 -7.04
C VAL A 263 18.90 -12.60 -7.15
N ILE A 264 18.49 -11.80 -6.16
CA ILE A 264 18.62 -10.35 -6.15
C ILE A 264 19.32 -9.91 -4.86
N GLY A 265 20.44 -9.18 -5.00
CA GLY A 265 21.16 -8.57 -3.87
C GLY A 265 22.18 -9.48 -3.19
N ASN A 266 23.02 -8.87 -2.35
CA ASN A 266 24.10 -9.51 -1.59
C ASN A 266 23.86 -9.43 -0.07
N SER A 267 22.66 -9.10 0.36
CA SER A 267 22.30 -8.99 1.78
C SER A 267 21.67 -10.27 2.31
N THR A 268 21.83 -10.51 3.60
CA THR A 268 21.12 -11.60 4.29
C THR A 268 19.63 -11.35 4.24
N GLN A 269 18.86 -12.36 3.78
CA GLN A 269 17.41 -12.28 3.67
C GLN A 269 16.75 -13.41 4.47
N PRO A 270 16.08 -13.12 5.61
CA PRO A 270 15.24 -14.10 6.30
C PRO A 270 14.07 -14.56 5.44
N PHE A 271 13.72 -15.83 5.52
CA PHE A 271 12.60 -16.40 4.78
C PHE A 271 11.82 -17.44 5.59
N VAL A 272 10.57 -17.64 5.16
CA VAL A 272 9.71 -18.75 5.56
C VAL A 272 9.30 -19.49 4.28
N TYR A 273 9.69 -20.74 4.20
CA TYR A 273 9.26 -21.65 3.14
C TYR A 273 7.99 -22.35 3.61
N TYR A 274 6.90 -22.23 2.87
CA TYR A 274 5.62 -22.88 3.13
C TYR A 274 5.37 -23.99 2.12
N VAL A 275 4.79 -25.07 2.61
CA VAL A 275 4.23 -26.16 1.81
C VAL A 275 2.76 -26.26 2.12
N GLU A 276 1.92 -26.12 1.11
CA GLU A 276 0.48 -26.34 1.19
C GLU A 276 0.11 -27.58 0.39
N VAL A 277 -0.57 -28.53 1.02
CA VAL A 277 -1.08 -29.73 0.36
C VAL A 277 -2.60 -29.68 0.32
N LYS A 278 -3.15 -29.85 -0.88
CA LYS A 278 -4.58 -29.80 -1.13
C LYS A 278 -5.06 -31.09 -1.77
N GLN A 279 -6.24 -31.54 -1.39
CA GLN A 279 -6.95 -32.59 -2.11
C GLN A 279 -7.42 -32.08 -3.48
N PHE A 280 -7.58 -32.98 -4.43
CA PHE A 280 -8.23 -32.68 -5.70
C PHE A 280 -9.68 -32.22 -5.39
N GLY A 281 -9.99 -30.97 -5.72
CA GLY A 281 -11.22 -30.30 -5.28
C GLY A 281 -10.95 -29.05 -4.43
N GLY A 282 -9.70 -28.83 -4.01
CA GLY A 282 -9.25 -27.57 -3.42
C GLY A 282 -9.26 -27.51 -1.90
N GLN A 283 -9.71 -28.57 -1.21
CA GLN A 283 -9.65 -28.61 0.26
C GLN A 283 -8.19 -28.71 0.74
N VAL A 284 -7.78 -27.82 1.64
CA VAL A 284 -6.46 -27.86 2.27
C VAL A 284 -6.41 -29.01 3.27
N ASP A 285 -5.45 -29.91 3.08
CA ASP A 285 -5.17 -31.06 3.98
C ASP A 285 -4.05 -30.73 4.95
N PHE A 286 -3.02 -29.99 4.50
CA PHE A 286 -1.85 -29.70 5.30
C PHE A 286 -1.22 -28.36 4.93
N ILE A 287 -0.74 -27.65 5.94
CA ILE A 287 0.18 -26.50 5.77
C ILE A 287 1.36 -26.70 6.71
N GLY A 288 2.55 -26.79 6.12
CA GLY A 288 3.81 -26.87 6.88
C GLY A 288 4.75 -25.73 6.54
N LYS A 289 5.71 -25.44 7.41
CA LYS A 289 6.69 -24.39 7.19
C LYS A 289 8.09 -24.78 7.66
N TYR A 290 9.10 -24.16 6.99
CA TYR A 290 10.49 -24.14 7.39
C TYR A 290 10.96 -22.69 7.42
N GLN A 291 11.77 -22.31 8.41
CA GLN A 291 12.33 -20.97 8.53
C GLN A 291 13.85 -21.00 8.35
N GLY A 292 14.39 -20.05 7.61
CA GLY A 292 15.81 -19.95 7.33
C GLY A 292 16.23 -18.53 6.94
N VAL A 293 17.49 -18.44 6.55
CA VAL A 293 18.09 -17.17 6.09
C VAL A 293 18.90 -17.46 4.83
N PHE A 294 18.73 -16.68 3.78
CA PHE A 294 19.67 -16.64 2.68
C PHE A 294 20.90 -15.84 3.12
N LEU A 295 22.08 -16.44 3.05
CA LEU A 295 23.35 -15.80 3.37
C LEU A 295 24.08 -15.31 2.10
N ASP A 296 23.72 -15.90 0.96
CA ASP A 296 24.30 -15.61 -0.34
C ASP A 296 23.29 -15.97 -1.46
N THR A 297 23.75 -15.98 -2.70
CA THR A 297 22.96 -16.31 -3.90
C THR A 297 23.01 -17.80 -4.26
N ASN A 298 23.58 -18.67 -3.43
CA ASN A 298 23.60 -20.10 -3.68
C ASN A 298 22.23 -20.73 -3.42
N ALA A 299 21.94 -21.82 -4.12
CA ALA A 299 20.73 -22.57 -3.87
C ALA A 299 20.81 -23.32 -2.53
N GLN A 300 19.72 -23.25 -1.76
CA GLN A 300 19.54 -24.01 -0.52
C GLN A 300 18.45 -25.06 -0.73
N SER A 301 18.67 -26.27 -0.19
CA SER A 301 17.65 -27.30 -0.18
C SER A 301 16.87 -27.24 1.13
N VAL A 302 15.56 -27.04 1.04
CA VAL A 302 14.64 -26.94 2.18
C VAL A 302 13.57 -28.01 2.08
N SER A 303 13.06 -28.48 3.23
CA SER A 303 12.05 -29.55 3.21
C SER A 303 11.06 -29.42 4.35
N VAL A 304 9.85 -29.93 4.10
CA VAL A 304 8.78 -30.09 5.08
C VAL A 304 8.23 -31.52 4.94
N THR A 305 7.87 -32.14 6.06
CA THR A 305 7.28 -33.49 6.05
C THR A 305 5.77 -33.39 6.25
N TRP A 306 5.02 -34.11 5.41
CA TRP A 306 3.58 -34.27 5.48
C TRP A 306 3.26 -35.75 5.60
N THR A 307 2.20 -36.09 6.36
CA THR A 307 1.71 -37.46 6.50
C THR A 307 0.23 -37.49 6.13
N PRO A 308 -0.13 -38.03 4.94
CA PRO A 308 -1.53 -38.11 4.53
C PRO A 308 -2.34 -39.03 5.46
N GLN A 309 -3.54 -38.56 5.86
CA GLN A 309 -4.45 -39.30 6.72
C GLN A 309 -5.58 -39.99 5.96
N THR A 310 -5.82 -39.57 4.72
CA THR A 310 -6.90 -40.10 3.87
C THR A 310 -6.37 -40.43 2.49
N SER A 311 -6.99 -41.45 1.86
CA SER A 311 -6.69 -41.75 0.44
C SER A 311 -7.25 -40.67 -0.50
N GLY A 312 -6.64 -40.52 -1.64
CA GLY A 312 -7.06 -39.53 -2.64
C GLY A 312 -5.95 -39.01 -3.51
N SER A 313 -6.27 -38.08 -4.38
CA SER A 313 -5.30 -37.34 -5.19
C SER A 313 -5.01 -35.99 -4.58
N TYR A 314 -3.74 -35.66 -4.48
CA TYR A 314 -3.28 -34.42 -3.84
C TYR A 314 -2.37 -33.65 -4.80
N TYR A 315 -2.32 -32.33 -4.61
CA TYR A 315 -1.31 -31.48 -5.22
C TYR A 315 -0.62 -30.61 -4.15
N ILE A 316 0.64 -30.32 -4.39
CA ILE A 316 1.48 -29.56 -3.49
C ILE A 316 1.75 -28.20 -4.11
N GLU A 317 1.62 -27.15 -3.33
CA GLU A 317 2.04 -25.80 -3.64
C GLU A 317 3.10 -25.35 -2.64
N THR A 318 4.15 -24.69 -3.12
CA THR A 318 5.24 -24.20 -2.27
C THR A 318 5.38 -22.69 -2.45
N TYR A 319 5.69 -22.00 -1.36
CA TYR A 319 5.82 -20.55 -1.34
C TYR A 319 7.02 -20.16 -0.49
N VAL A 320 7.68 -19.07 -0.86
CA VAL A 320 8.70 -18.45 -0.02
C VAL A 320 8.28 -17.02 0.28
N TRP A 321 8.14 -16.72 1.56
CA TRP A 321 7.77 -15.40 2.06
C TRP A 321 8.84 -14.90 3.02
N ASN A 322 8.85 -13.59 3.29
CA ASN A 322 9.63 -13.08 4.41
C ASN A 322 8.86 -13.28 5.74
N PRO A 323 9.50 -13.07 6.91
CA PRO A 323 8.83 -13.18 8.21
C PRO A 323 7.62 -12.25 8.39
N ASP A 324 7.52 -11.15 7.63
CA ASP A 324 6.42 -10.18 7.66
C ASP A 324 5.28 -10.56 6.73
N ASN A 325 5.24 -11.81 6.24
CA ASN A 325 4.24 -12.37 5.33
C ASN A 325 4.20 -11.70 3.94
N ILE A 326 5.36 -11.26 3.43
CA ILE A 326 5.48 -10.71 2.09
C ILE A 326 6.02 -11.79 1.17
N PRO A 327 5.39 -12.06 0.01
CA PRO A 327 5.89 -13.02 -0.95
C PRO A 327 7.28 -12.66 -1.47
N LEU A 328 8.23 -13.59 -1.38
CA LEU A 328 9.55 -13.51 -2.00
C LEU A 328 9.64 -14.35 -3.28
N SER A 329 8.75 -15.32 -3.49
CA SER A 329 8.64 -16.11 -4.70
C SER A 329 7.23 -16.03 -5.29
N SER A 330 7.11 -16.23 -6.61
CA SER A 330 5.82 -16.52 -7.23
C SER A 330 5.22 -17.80 -6.61
N SER A 331 3.89 -17.95 -6.69
CA SER A 331 3.20 -19.18 -6.28
C SER A 331 3.89 -20.39 -6.91
N GLY A 332 4.17 -21.38 -6.07
CA GLY A 332 5.11 -22.45 -6.38
C GLY A 332 4.65 -23.45 -7.43
N THR A 333 5.55 -24.36 -7.68
CA THR A 333 5.37 -25.47 -8.59
C THR A 333 4.27 -26.38 -8.09
N ARG A 334 3.22 -26.61 -8.89
CA ARG A 334 2.21 -27.65 -8.62
C ARG A 334 2.81 -29.01 -8.92
N ILE A 335 2.79 -29.89 -7.92
CA ILE A 335 3.09 -31.31 -8.11
C ILE A 335 1.77 -32.06 -7.96
N ASN A 336 1.35 -32.76 -9.01
CA ASN A 336 0.30 -33.75 -8.90
C ASN A 336 0.90 -34.97 -8.20
N LEU A 337 0.54 -35.21 -6.98
CA LEU A 337 0.86 -36.47 -6.32
C LEU A 337 -0.12 -37.53 -6.79
N ALA A 338 0.42 -38.64 -7.24
CA ALA A 338 -0.38 -39.82 -7.51
C ALA A 338 -1.03 -40.35 -6.21
N LEU A 339 -2.20 -40.97 -6.40
CA LEU A 339 -3.01 -41.67 -5.42
C LEU A 339 -2.33 -42.02 -4.12
N VAL A 340 -2.86 -41.48 -3.02
CA VAL A 340 -2.65 -42.01 -1.68
C VAL A 340 -3.63 -43.18 -1.52
N GLN A 341 -3.14 -44.38 -1.29
CA GLN A 341 -3.91 -45.63 -1.10
C GLN A 341 -3.81 -46.15 0.33
#